data_4e9cb0836f1a11c52ecafdc2ac85204c
#
_entry.id   4e9cb0836f1a11c52ecafdc2ac85204c
#
_cell.length_a   1.000
_cell.length_b   1.000
_cell.length_c   1.000
_cell.angle_alpha   90.00
_cell.angle_beta   90.00
_cell.angle_gamma   90.00
#
_symmetry.space_group_name_H-M   'P 1'
#
loop_
_entity.id
_entity.type
_entity.pdbx_description
1 polymer ?
#
loop_
_entity_poly.entity_id
_entity_poly.type
_entity_poly.pdbx_seq_one_letter_code
_entity_poly.pdbx_strand_id
1 'polypeptide(L)'
;MTHEDLDTVFSAGEIIGVGPAKLADIIVHLERIYCESIGLEYMFIRHPQRVNWIQKWINKNGNHPSFDDNEKKHILKKLNEAVAFESFLHTKYVGQKRFSLEGGESLIPALDALIEGAAKDGVEEFVVGMAHRGRLNTLTNIFGKPAQDIFSEFDGKDYEEEVFDGDVKYHLGWTSKRLTDAGYQINMNIAPNPSHLEAVNAVVEGIARAKQDKNYKGDSRKVMPILIHGDAAIAGQGVVYEVVQMAQLDGYKTGGTIHIVVNNQIGFTTNYLDGRSSTYCTDVAKVTLSPVLHINADDVEAVVHAMHFALAYRNRFSRDVFIDLLGYRKYGHNEGDEPRFTQPKLCLLYTSDAADEGL
;
A
#
# COMPACT_ATOMS: atom_id res chain seq x y z
N MET A 1 -8.03 -4.80 39.04
CA MET A 1 -6.79 -5.54 38.84
C MET A 1 -5.83 -5.13 39.92
N THR A 2 -5.35 -6.05 40.75
CA THR A 2 -4.42 -5.77 41.85
C THR A 2 -2.99 -6.14 41.42
N HIS A 3 -1.98 -5.76 42.20
CA HIS A 3 -0.59 -6.18 41.95
C HIS A 3 -0.43 -7.71 42.02
N GLU A 4 -1.19 -8.38 42.89
CA GLU A 4 -1.19 -9.85 42.99
C GLU A 4 -1.75 -10.51 41.73
N ASP A 5 -2.78 -9.91 41.08
CA ASP A 5 -3.31 -10.42 39.83
C ASP A 5 -2.27 -10.38 38.70
N LEU A 6 -1.45 -9.32 38.66
CA LEU A 6 -0.41 -9.15 37.64
C LEU A 6 0.73 -10.18 37.76
N ASP A 7 1.03 -10.63 38.98
CA ASP A 7 2.05 -11.64 39.24
C ASP A 7 1.55 -13.09 39.10
N THR A 8 0.24 -13.27 38.96
CA THR A 8 -0.37 -14.59 38.80
C THR A 8 -0.01 -15.20 37.44
N VAL A 9 0.41 -16.45 37.41
CA VAL A 9 0.76 -17.19 36.20
C VAL A 9 -0.49 -17.85 35.60
N PHE A 10 -0.71 -17.59 34.30
CA PHE A 10 -1.81 -18.17 33.54
C PHE A 10 -1.29 -19.05 32.39
N SER A 11 -1.95 -20.17 32.13
CA SER A 11 -1.67 -21.04 30.98
C SER A 11 -2.19 -20.43 29.65
N ALA A 12 -3.03 -19.41 29.70
CA ALA A 12 -3.55 -18.70 28.51
C ALA A 12 -2.44 -18.15 27.63
N GLY A 13 -1.25 -17.88 28.16
CA GLY A 13 -0.08 -17.47 27.38
C GLY A 13 0.36 -18.47 26.32
N GLU A 14 0.00 -19.76 26.44
CA GLU A 14 0.26 -20.76 25.41
C GLU A 14 -0.48 -20.46 24.09
N ILE A 15 -1.68 -19.90 24.16
CA ILE A 15 -2.52 -19.56 23.00
C ILE A 15 -1.85 -18.48 22.17
N ILE A 16 -1.15 -17.56 22.82
CA ILE A 16 -0.45 -16.42 22.19
C ILE A 16 1.06 -16.67 22.03
N GLY A 17 1.52 -17.87 22.32
CA GLY A 17 2.90 -18.29 22.06
C GLY A 17 3.95 -17.88 23.10
N VAL A 18 3.55 -17.32 24.26
CA VAL A 18 4.46 -16.94 25.35
C VAL A 18 4.56 -18.02 26.45
N GLY A 19 3.81 -19.14 26.31
CA GLY A 19 3.78 -20.19 27.31
C GLY A 19 3.03 -19.80 28.57
N PRO A 20 3.07 -20.61 29.65
CA PRO A 20 2.62 -20.19 30.96
C PRO A 20 3.42 -18.97 31.42
N ALA A 21 2.73 -17.83 31.60
CA ALA A 21 3.37 -16.56 31.88
C ALA A 21 2.56 -15.74 32.89
N LYS A 22 3.19 -14.79 33.55
CA LYS A 22 2.51 -13.84 34.40
C LYS A 22 1.52 -13.00 33.60
N LEU A 23 0.41 -12.58 34.22
CA LEU A 23 -0.57 -11.72 33.58
C LEU A 23 0.06 -10.43 33.04
N ALA A 24 1.02 -9.84 33.76
CA ALA A 24 1.75 -8.67 33.31
C ALA A 24 2.46 -8.91 31.97
N ASP A 25 3.16 -10.03 31.81
CA ASP A 25 3.89 -10.39 30.59
C ASP A 25 2.91 -10.67 29.43
N ILE A 26 1.78 -11.31 29.72
CA ILE A 26 0.71 -11.56 28.73
C ILE A 26 0.13 -10.23 28.23
N ILE A 27 -0.12 -9.27 29.13
CA ILE A 27 -0.65 -7.95 28.77
C ILE A 27 0.35 -7.22 27.84
N VAL A 28 1.62 -7.14 28.25
CA VAL A 28 2.68 -6.48 27.44
C VAL A 28 2.77 -7.11 26.04
N HIS A 29 2.70 -8.43 25.96
CA HIS A 29 2.74 -9.14 24.68
C HIS A 29 1.51 -8.81 23.80
N LEU A 30 0.32 -8.77 24.38
CA LEU A 30 -0.90 -8.42 23.66
C LEU A 30 -0.92 -6.95 23.24
N GLU A 31 -0.47 -6.02 24.10
CA GLU A 31 -0.34 -4.61 23.75
C GLU A 31 0.60 -4.42 22.56
N ARG A 32 1.73 -5.12 22.55
CA ARG A 32 2.68 -5.08 21.43
C ARG A 32 2.08 -5.58 20.12
N ILE A 33 1.24 -6.61 20.17
CA ILE A 33 0.61 -7.17 18.96
C ILE A 33 -0.53 -6.31 18.45
N TYR A 34 -1.37 -5.73 19.34
CA TYR A 34 -2.65 -5.16 18.96
C TYR A 34 -2.78 -3.64 19.17
N CYS A 35 -1.85 -3.00 19.89
CA CYS A 35 -1.97 -1.60 20.28
C CYS A 35 -0.86 -0.69 19.72
N GLU A 36 0.05 -1.24 18.89
CA GLU A 36 1.08 -0.46 18.20
C GLU A 36 0.62 -0.02 16.80
N SER A 37 1.55 0.23 15.88
CA SER A 37 1.30 0.83 14.56
C SER A 37 0.55 -0.05 13.57
N ILE A 38 0.35 -1.36 13.85
CA ILE A 38 -0.28 -2.32 12.94
C ILE A 38 -1.51 -2.95 13.59
N GLY A 39 -2.69 -2.61 13.09
CA GLY A 39 -3.93 -3.32 13.38
C GLY A 39 -4.17 -4.44 12.35
N LEU A 40 -4.63 -5.60 12.77
CA LEU A 40 -4.87 -6.73 11.87
C LEU A 40 -6.29 -7.29 12.03
N GLU A 41 -7.06 -7.26 10.94
CA GLU A 41 -8.37 -7.88 10.87
C GLU A 41 -8.28 -9.24 10.15
N TYR A 42 -8.56 -10.33 10.86
CA TYR A 42 -8.52 -11.69 10.30
C TYR A 42 -9.53 -12.65 10.95
N MET A 43 -10.17 -12.27 12.04
CA MET A 43 -11.05 -13.17 12.81
C MET A 43 -12.31 -13.61 12.04
N PHE A 44 -12.67 -12.89 10.97
CA PHE A 44 -13.74 -13.28 10.05
C PHE A 44 -13.32 -14.40 9.07
N ILE A 45 -12.03 -14.73 8.98
CA ILE A 45 -11.51 -15.81 8.14
C ILE A 45 -11.92 -17.15 8.76
N ARG A 46 -12.76 -17.92 8.05
CA ARG A 46 -13.31 -19.18 8.56
C ARG A 46 -12.43 -20.41 8.32
N HIS A 47 -11.24 -20.23 7.76
CA HIS A 47 -10.34 -21.31 7.39
C HIS A 47 -9.27 -21.52 8.47
N PRO A 48 -9.32 -22.61 9.26
CA PRO A 48 -8.44 -22.76 10.43
C PRO A 48 -6.94 -22.68 10.11
N GLN A 49 -6.50 -23.25 8.98
CA GLN A 49 -5.07 -23.19 8.60
C GLN A 49 -4.59 -21.78 8.34
N ARG A 50 -5.44 -20.91 7.75
CA ARG A 50 -5.10 -19.50 7.52
C ARG A 50 -5.05 -18.73 8.82
N VAL A 51 -6.06 -18.88 9.67
CA VAL A 51 -6.12 -18.25 10.99
C VAL A 51 -4.91 -18.64 11.84
N ASN A 52 -4.62 -19.95 11.95
CA ASN A 52 -3.48 -20.44 12.72
C ASN A 52 -2.14 -19.93 12.18
N TRP A 53 -2.01 -19.80 10.85
CA TRP A 53 -0.80 -19.24 10.25
C TRP A 53 -0.64 -17.76 10.60
N ILE A 54 -1.71 -16.97 10.49
CA ILE A 54 -1.70 -15.54 10.85
C ILE A 54 -1.32 -15.38 12.34
N GLN A 55 -1.98 -16.14 13.23
CA GLN A 55 -1.67 -16.09 14.66
C GLN A 55 -0.21 -16.44 14.95
N LYS A 56 0.34 -17.47 14.30
CA LYS A 56 1.76 -17.80 14.43
C LYS A 56 2.68 -16.70 13.92
N TRP A 57 2.31 -16.04 12.82
CA TRP A 57 3.11 -14.94 12.28
C TRP A 57 3.18 -13.75 13.24
N ILE A 58 2.03 -13.26 13.71
CA ILE A 58 1.98 -12.09 14.60
C ILE A 58 2.63 -12.39 15.97
N ASN A 59 2.45 -13.60 16.49
CA ASN A 59 3.03 -13.98 17.77
C ASN A 59 4.55 -14.17 17.69
N LYS A 60 5.08 -14.64 16.56
CA LYS A 60 6.52 -14.87 16.39
C LYS A 60 7.36 -13.62 16.58
N ASN A 61 6.88 -12.50 16.06
CA ASN A 61 7.61 -11.22 16.04
C ASN A 61 6.92 -10.13 16.88
N GLY A 62 5.85 -10.47 17.61
CA GLY A 62 5.03 -9.50 18.35
C GLY A 62 4.36 -8.49 17.44
N ASN A 63 4.12 -8.83 16.15
CA ASN A 63 3.61 -7.91 15.12
C ASN A 63 4.40 -6.58 15.04
N HIS A 64 5.68 -6.63 15.31
CA HIS A 64 6.56 -5.49 15.42
C HIS A 64 7.75 -5.63 14.47
N PRO A 65 8.12 -4.58 13.72
CA PRO A 65 9.26 -4.62 12.81
C PRO A 65 10.57 -4.85 13.55
N SER A 66 11.46 -5.62 12.92
CA SER A 66 12.81 -5.83 13.40
C SER A 66 13.74 -5.85 12.19
N PHE A 67 14.36 -4.70 11.92
CA PHE A 67 15.28 -4.49 10.82
C PHE A 67 16.68 -4.20 11.33
N ASP A 68 17.69 -4.68 10.59
CA ASP A 68 19.06 -4.30 10.85
C ASP A 68 19.37 -2.87 10.34
N ASP A 69 20.56 -2.36 10.65
CA ASP A 69 20.95 -1.00 10.28
C ASP A 69 21.03 -0.76 8.77
N ASN A 70 21.31 -1.80 7.97
CA ASN A 70 21.38 -1.70 6.51
C ASN A 70 19.96 -1.63 5.92
N GLU A 71 19.06 -2.46 6.42
CA GLU A 71 17.64 -2.44 6.06
C GLU A 71 17.02 -1.09 6.41
N LYS A 72 17.26 -0.56 7.63
CA LYS A 72 16.77 0.76 8.05
C LYS A 72 17.32 1.89 7.17
N LYS A 73 18.60 1.86 6.83
CA LYS A 73 19.20 2.83 5.89
C LYS A 73 18.60 2.75 4.49
N HIS A 74 18.29 1.55 4.02
CA HIS A 74 17.61 1.35 2.74
C HIS A 74 16.19 1.92 2.76
N ILE A 75 15.40 1.62 3.81
CA ILE A 75 14.05 2.17 4.02
C ILE A 75 14.10 3.70 4.05
N LEU A 76 15.02 4.28 4.83
CA LEU A 76 15.21 5.74 4.92
C LEU A 76 15.60 6.34 3.56
N LYS A 77 16.47 5.68 2.79
CA LYS A 77 16.83 6.12 1.44
C LYS A 77 15.59 6.21 0.55
N LYS A 78 14.75 5.17 0.54
CA LYS A 78 13.52 5.15 -0.28
C LYS A 78 12.50 6.20 0.15
N LEU A 79 12.38 6.43 1.45
CA LEU A 79 11.55 7.52 1.97
C LEU A 79 12.07 8.88 1.52
N ASN A 80 13.39 9.12 1.63
CA ASN A 80 14.01 10.36 1.17
C ASN A 80 13.87 10.58 -0.34
N GLU A 81 13.96 9.53 -1.17
CA GLU A 81 13.72 9.61 -2.60
C GLU A 81 12.28 10.10 -2.89
N ALA A 82 11.29 9.57 -2.16
CA ALA A 82 9.90 9.99 -2.27
C ALA A 82 9.71 11.47 -1.90
N VAL A 83 10.22 11.87 -0.74
CA VAL A 83 10.12 13.25 -0.21
C VAL A 83 10.85 14.24 -1.11
N ALA A 84 12.06 13.92 -1.56
CA ALA A 84 12.85 14.79 -2.43
C ALA A 84 12.15 15.04 -3.77
N PHE A 85 11.52 14.02 -4.35
CA PHE A 85 10.76 14.15 -5.58
C PHE A 85 9.56 15.10 -5.42
N GLU A 86 8.77 14.93 -4.36
CA GLU A 86 7.61 15.80 -4.08
C GLU A 86 8.04 17.25 -3.81
N SER A 87 9.10 17.44 -2.99
CA SER A 87 9.64 18.77 -2.66
C SER A 87 10.18 19.49 -3.89
N PHE A 88 10.86 18.77 -4.79
CA PHE A 88 11.32 19.33 -6.05
C PHE A 88 10.15 19.81 -6.92
N LEU A 89 9.12 18.95 -7.11
CA LEU A 89 7.95 19.33 -7.89
C LEU A 89 7.20 20.51 -7.27
N HIS A 90 7.08 20.55 -5.96
CA HIS A 90 6.44 21.66 -5.26
C HIS A 90 7.15 22.98 -5.51
N THR A 91 8.48 22.98 -5.45
CA THR A 91 9.30 24.19 -5.62
C THR A 91 9.37 24.63 -7.08
N LYS A 92 9.51 23.69 -8.01
CA LYS A 92 9.72 23.98 -9.43
C LYS A 92 8.43 24.27 -10.20
N TYR A 93 7.36 23.55 -9.87
CA TYR A 93 6.08 23.60 -10.61
C TYR A 93 4.92 24.01 -9.71
N VAL A 94 5.06 25.19 -9.12
CA VAL A 94 4.11 25.75 -8.15
C VAL A 94 2.68 25.77 -8.72
N GLY A 95 1.71 25.21 -7.96
CA GLY A 95 0.29 25.22 -8.31
C GLY A 95 -0.12 24.29 -9.46
N GLN A 96 0.83 23.59 -10.09
CA GLN A 96 0.48 22.63 -11.13
C GLN A 96 -0.02 21.32 -10.53
N LYS A 97 -1.09 20.76 -11.09
CA LYS A 97 -1.67 19.48 -10.65
C LYS A 97 -0.66 18.34 -10.80
N ARG A 98 -0.38 17.64 -9.71
CA ARG A 98 0.49 16.47 -9.63
C ARG A 98 -0.06 15.35 -8.75
N PHE A 99 -1.12 15.64 -7.99
CA PHE A 99 -1.71 14.72 -7.00
C PHE A 99 -0.64 14.15 -6.06
N SER A 100 -0.03 15.03 -5.30
CA SER A 100 1.09 14.75 -4.39
C SER A 100 0.85 13.54 -3.49
N LEU A 101 1.93 12.79 -3.26
CA LEU A 101 1.97 11.69 -2.30
C LEU A 101 2.21 12.16 -0.85
N GLU A 102 2.48 13.45 -0.65
CA GLU A 102 2.81 14.00 0.68
C GLU A 102 1.72 13.69 1.71
N GLY A 103 2.13 13.05 2.82
CA GLY A 103 1.28 12.45 3.83
C GLY A 103 1.03 10.94 3.65
N GLY A 104 1.65 10.32 2.64
CA GLY A 104 1.61 8.87 2.35
C GLY A 104 2.90 8.38 1.68
N GLU A 105 4.01 9.06 1.91
CA GLU A 105 5.32 8.80 1.28
C GLU A 105 5.84 7.39 1.54
N SER A 106 5.42 6.78 2.64
CA SER A 106 5.72 5.39 2.99
C SER A 106 5.25 4.35 1.95
N LEU A 107 4.38 4.75 1.01
CA LEU A 107 4.04 3.92 -0.14
C LEU A 107 5.28 3.52 -0.97
N ILE A 108 6.26 4.40 -1.10
CA ILE A 108 7.45 4.11 -1.92
C ILE A 108 8.34 3.04 -1.28
N PRO A 109 8.78 3.14 -0.02
CA PRO A 109 9.47 2.03 0.64
C PRO A 109 8.62 0.76 0.75
N ALA A 110 7.29 0.87 0.88
CA ALA A 110 6.38 -0.28 0.86
C ALA A 110 6.45 -1.06 -0.45
N LEU A 111 6.31 -0.37 -1.58
CA LEU A 111 6.38 -0.98 -2.92
C LEU A 111 7.77 -1.54 -3.20
N ASP A 112 8.82 -0.83 -2.82
CA ASP A 112 10.20 -1.30 -3.00
C ASP A 112 10.42 -2.62 -2.23
N ALA A 113 10.08 -2.66 -0.94
CA ALA A 113 10.22 -3.87 -0.11
C ALA A 113 9.39 -5.05 -0.64
N LEU A 114 8.15 -4.79 -1.09
CA LEU A 114 7.29 -5.82 -1.68
C LEU A 114 7.91 -6.40 -2.96
N ILE A 115 8.42 -5.55 -3.85
CA ILE A 115 8.98 -5.94 -5.14
C ILE A 115 10.30 -6.68 -4.96
N GLU A 116 11.22 -6.16 -4.11
CA GLU A 116 12.48 -6.81 -3.81
C GLU A 116 12.28 -8.19 -3.17
N GLY A 117 11.38 -8.28 -2.17
CA GLY A 117 11.03 -9.55 -1.53
C GLY A 117 10.39 -10.54 -2.48
N ALA A 118 9.44 -10.09 -3.31
CA ALA A 118 8.77 -10.95 -4.28
C ALA A 118 9.71 -11.45 -5.38
N ALA A 119 10.63 -10.62 -5.86
CA ALA A 119 11.64 -11.02 -6.83
C ALA A 119 12.57 -12.10 -6.25
N LYS A 120 12.96 -11.97 -4.98
CA LYS A 120 13.73 -13.00 -4.25
C LYS A 120 12.95 -14.32 -4.18
N ASP A 121 11.64 -14.26 -4.03
CA ASP A 121 10.76 -15.44 -3.99
C ASP A 121 10.42 -15.99 -5.40
N GLY A 122 10.98 -15.39 -6.45
CA GLY A 122 10.91 -15.88 -7.84
C GLY A 122 9.78 -15.28 -8.68
N VAL A 123 9.17 -14.16 -8.26
CA VAL A 123 8.29 -13.36 -9.11
C VAL A 123 9.14 -12.65 -10.16
N GLU A 124 8.73 -12.72 -11.42
CA GLU A 124 9.48 -12.17 -12.56
C GLU A 124 8.76 -10.98 -13.23
N GLU A 125 7.43 -10.90 -13.04
CA GLU A 125 6.63 -9.82 -13.61
C GLU A 125 5.71 -9.20 -12.57
N PHE A 126 5.65 -7.87 -12.57
CA PHE A 126 4.75 -7.07 -11.74
C PHE A 126 3.79 -6.28 -12.63
N VAL A 127 2.50 -6.40 -12.35
CA VAL A 127 1.46 -5.66 -13.07
C VAL A 127 0.73 -4.78 -12.06
N VAL A 128 0.86 -3.47 -12.22
CA VAL A 128 0.36 -2.50 -11.23
C VAL A 128 -0.75 -1.65 -11.83
N GLY A 129 -1.81 -1.48 -11.07
CA GLY A 129 -2.86 -0.50 -11.31
C GLY A 129 -2.92 0.48 -10.15
N MET A 130 -3.02 1.76 -10.45
CA MET A 130 -3.16 2.77 -9.42
C MET A 130 -3.89 4.00 -9.93
N ALA A 131 -4.54 4.72 -9.01
CA ALA A 131 -5.10 6.04 -9.25
C ALA A 131 -4.00 7.10 -9.41
N HIS A 132 -4.42 8.36 -9.50
CA HIS A 132 -3.54 9.50 -9.77
C HIS A 132 -2.61 9.88 -8.60
N ARG A 133 -3.06 9.70 -7.33
CA ARG A 133 -2.28 10.14 -6.16
C ARG A 133 -1.00 9.35 -5.97
N GLY A 134 0.13 10.06 -5.96
CA GLY A 134 1.46 9.46 -5.87
C GLY A 134 1.95 8.77 -7.15
N ARG A 135 1.18 8.82 -8.24
CA ARG A 135 1.53 8.11 -9.47
C ARG A 135 2.86 8.57 -10.07
N LEU A 136 3.10 9.88 -10.12
CA LEU A 136 4.36 10.41 -10.67
C LEU A 136 5.56 9.97 -9.84
N ASN A 137 5.42 9.97 -8.53
CA ASN A 137 6.43 9.49 -7.60
C ASN A 137 6.71 7.99 -7.80
N THR A 138 5.65 7.18 -7.91
CA THR A 138 5.74 5.74 -8.20
C THR A 138 6.40 5.48 -9.55
N LEU A 139 6.05 6.22 -10.61
CA LEU A 139 6.66 6.10 -11.93
C LEU A 139 8.18 6.33 -11.87
N THR A 140 8.63 7.35 -11.13
CA THR A 140 10.06 7.66 -11.02
C THR A 140 10.78 6.68 -10.10
N ASN A 141 10.34 6.55 -8.86
CA ASN A 141 11.11 5.88 -7.81
C ASN A 141 10.95 4.35 -7.80
N ILE A 142 9.85 3.83 -8.38
CA ILE A 142 9.58 2.40 -8.44
C ILE A 142 9.76 1.85 -9.85
N PHE A 143 9.21 2.50 -10.87
CA PHE A 143 9.25 2.03 -12.25
C PHE A 143 10.47 2.52 -13.03
N GLY A 144 11.25 3.46 -12.49
CA GLY A 144 12.45 3.98 -13.12
C GLY A 144 12.16 4.83 -14.37
N LYS A 145 10.96 5.43 -14.48
CA LYS A 145 10.71 6.44 -15.53
C LYS A 145 11.65 7.61 -15.29
N PRO A 146 12.43 8.05 -16.29
CA PRO A 146 13.33 9.18 -16.11
C PRO A 146 12.58 10.43 -15.63
N ALA A 147 13.08 11.08 -14.59
CA ALA A 147 12.46 12.30 -14.05
C ALA A 147 12.38 13.41 -15.12
N GLN A 148 13.32 13.44 -16.04
CA GLN A 148 13.33 14.36 -17.19
C GLN A 148 12.06 14.21 -18.06
N ASP A 149 11.59 12.99 -18.29
CA ASP A 149 10.39 12.73 -19.09
C ASP A 149 9.16 13.30 -18.36
N ILE A 150 9.10 13.12 -17.04
CA ILE A 150 8.02 13.70 -16.23
C ILE A 150 8.09 15.24 -16.22
N PHE A 151 9.29 15.79 -16.06
CA PHE A 151 9.44 17.26 -16.04
C PHE A 151 9.10 17.91 -17.38
N SER A 152 9.42 17.25 -18.49
CA SER A 152 9.03 17.75 -19.82
C SER A 152 7.52 17.85 -20.02
N GLU A 153 6.75 16.97 -19.37
CA GLU A 153 5.29 17.02 -19.38
C GLU A 153 4.74 18.20 -18.55
N PHE A 154 5.49 18.69 -17.55
CA PHE A 154 5.16 19.92 -16.81
C PHE A 154 5.53 21.20 -17.61
N ASP A 155 6.61 21.15 -18.36
CA ASP A 155 7.10 22.27 -19.16
C ASP A 155 6.27 22.53 -20.45
N GLY A 156 5.25 21.70 -20.69
CA GLY A 156 4.34 21.86 -21.82
C GLY A 156 5.05 21.68 -23.18
N LYS A 157 5.99 20.75 -23.29
CA LYS A 157 6.48 20.36 -24.60
C LYS A 157 5.33 19.79 -25.39
N ASP A 158 4.90 20.57 -26.37
CA ASP A 158 3.98 20.13 -27.41
C ASP A 158 4.58 18.85 -28.04
N TYR A 159 3.95 17.72 -27.82
CA TYR A 159 4.11 16.60 -28.71
C TYR A 159 3.66 17.11 -30.07
N GLU A 160 4.47 16.94 -31.11
CA GLU A 160 4.06 17.30 -32.46
C GLU A 160 2.64 16.77 -32.67
N GLU A 161 1.70 17.67 -32.92
CA GLU A 161 0.23 17.46 -32.90
C GLU A 161 -0.27 16.32 -33.82
N GLU A 162 0.61 15.69 -34.60
CA GLU A 162 0.24 14.73 -35.63
C GLU A 162 0.23 13.26 -35.20
N VAL A 163 0.67 12.88 -33.98
CA VAL A 163 0.91 11.45 -33.69
C VAL A 163 0.07 10.87 -32.58
N PHE A 164 -0.33 11.61 -31.55
CA PHE A 164 -1.19 11.09 -30.46
C PHE A 164 -1.98 12.20 -29.77
N ASP A 165 -3.29 11.99 -29.57
CA ASP A 165 -4.07 12.66 -28.56
C ASP A 165 -3.51 12.23 -27.17
N GLY A 166 -2.66 13.07 -26.58
CA GLY A 166 -1.99 12.76 -25.31
C GLY A 166 -2.96 12.75 -24.13
N ASP A 167 -2.89 11.73 -23.29
CA ASP A 167 -3.57 11.72 -22.00
C ASP A 167 -2.79 12.57 -20.98
N VAL A 168 -3.43 12.96 -19.88
CA VAL A 168 -2.79 13.75 -18.82
C VAL A 168 -1.67 12.96 -18.13
N LYS A 169 -0.61 13.65 -17.74
CA LYS A 169 0.64 13.05 -17.18
C LYS A 169 0.42 12.03 -16.04
N TYR A 170 -0.62 12.19 -15.24
CA TYR A 170 -0.93 11.31 -14.12
C TYR A 170 -1.85 10.12 -14.49
N HIS A 171 -2.11 9.89 -15.79
CA HIS A 171 -2.80 8.71 -16.31
C HIS A 171 -1.88 7.77 -17.10
N LEU A 172 -0.72 8.23 -17.52
CA LEU A 172 0.18 7.47 -18.39
C LEU A 172 0.64 6.17 -17.75
N GLY A 173 0.67 5.11 -18.57
CA GLY A 173 1.29 3.83 -18.24
C GLY A 173 2.80 3.85 -18.45
N TRP A 174 3.47 2.82 -17.95
CA TRP A 174 4.91 2.62 -18.17
C TRP A 174 5.26 1.14 -18.12
N THR A 175 6.19 0.72 -18.96
CA THR A 175 6.74 -0.63 -18.92
C THR A 175 8.27 -0.53 -18.90
N SER A 176 8.92 -1.22 -17.98
CA SER A 176 10.36 -1.24 -17.87
C SER A 176 10.87 -2.62 -17.47
N LYS A 177 12.15 -2.86 -17.75
CA LYS A 177 12.93 -3.94 -17.15
C LYS A 177 13.82 -3.33 -16.09
N ARG A 178 13.80 -3.91 -14.91
CA ARG A 178 14.59 -3.44 -13.77
C ARG A 178 15.44 -4.58 -13.22
N LEU A 179 16.61 -4.22 -12.74
CA LEU A 179 17.40 -5.08 -11.87
C LEU A 179 17.09 -4.69 -10.43
N THR A 180 16.74 -5.63 -9.59
CA THR A 180 16.57 -5.40 -8.16
C THR A 180 17.91 -5.15 -7.48
N ASP A 181 17.92 -4.59 -6.27
CA ASP A 181 19.16 -4.37 -5.52
C ASP A 181 19.88 -5.70 -5.21
N ALA A 182 19.13 -6.78 -5.09
CA ALA A 182 19.66 -8.15 -4.94
C ALA A 182 20.10 -8.82 -6.26
N GLY A 183 19.96 -8.13 -7.40
CA GLY A 183 20.42 -8.59 -8.71
C GLY A 183 19.42 -9.44 -9.51
N TYR A 184 18.16 -9.50 -9.11
CA TYR A 184 17.12 -10.19 -9.88
C TYR A 184 16.58 -9.31 -11.02
N GLN A 185 16.52 -9.87 -12.23
CA GLN A 185 15.89 -9.17 -13.36
C GLN A 185 14.39 -9.35 -13.32
N ILE A 186 13.65 -8.24 -13.33
CA ILE A 186 12.19 -8.21 -13.29
C ILE A 186 11.61 -7.35 -14.40
N ASN A 187 10.39 -7.66 -14.80
CA ASN A 187 9.58 -6.86 -15.71
C ASN A 187 8.51 -6.10 -14.92
N MET A 188 8.45 -4.80 -15.12
CA MET A 188 7.54 -3.90 -14.42
C MET A 188 6.54 -3.31 -15.42
N ASN A 189 5.27 -3.38 -15.11
CA ASN A 189 4.22 -2.78 -15.92
C ASN A 189 3.23 -2.04 -15.02
N ILE A 190 3.06 -0.73 -15.21
CA ILE A 190 1.97 0.04 -14.65
C ILE A 190 0.99 0.38 -15.76
N ALA A 191 -0.25 -0.10 -15.63
CA ALA A 191 -1.28 0.10 -16.63
C ALA A 191 -1.69 1.58 -16.73
N PRO A 192 -2.02 2.09 -17.91
CA PRO A 192 -2.67 3.40 -18.03
C PRO A 192 -3.93 3.44 -17.16
N ASN A 193 -4.21 4.58 -16.55
CA ASN A 193 -5.35 4.74 -15.66
C ASN A 193 -6.30 5.81 -16.20
N PRO A 194 -7.58 5.51 -16.47
CA PRO A 194 -8.55 6.53 -16.82
C PRO A 194 -8.99 7.34 -15.60
N SER A 195 -9.70 8.44 -15.80
CA SER A 195 -10.32 9.20 -14.70
C SER A 195 -11.45 8.45 -13.98
N HIS A 196 -11.97 7.38 -14.56
CA HIS A 196 -12.90 6.47 -13.89
C HIS A 196 -12.16 5.60 -12.88
N LEU A 197 -12.22 5.99 -11.62
CA LEU A 197 -11.51 5.32 -10.53
C LEU A 197 -11.89 3.84 -10.45
N GLU A 198 -10.91 2.98 -10.14
CA GLU A 198 -11.02 1.52 -9.98
C GLU A 198 -11.27 0.72 -11.27
N ALA A 199 -11.54 1.37 -12.41
CA ALA A 199 -11.71 0.66 -13.69
C ALA A 199 -10.44 -0.10 -14.11
N VAL A 200 -9.27 0.38 -13.73
CA VAL A 200 -7.98 -0.26 -14.02
C VAL A 200 -7.81 -1.62 -13.32
N ASN A 201 -8.55 -1.89 -12.25
CA ASN A 201 -8.42 -3.13 -11.48
C ASN A 201 -8.65 -4.37 -12.34
N ALA A 202 -9.75 -4.40 -13.09
CA ALA A 202 -10.06 -5.51 -14.00
C ALA A 202 -9.03 -5.63 -15.15
N VAL A 203 -8.49 -4.51 -15.62
CA VAL A 203 -7.45 -4.48 -16.65
C VAL A 203 -6.16 -5.11 -16.14
N VAL A 204 -5.74 -4.78 -14.93
CA VAL A 204 -4.54 -5.35 -14.29
C VAL A 204 -4.68 -6.86 -14.09
N GLU A 205 -5.82 -7.32 -13.59
CA GLU A 205 -6.06 -8.75 -13.41
C GLU A 205 -6.05 -9.49 -14.76
N GLY A 206 -6.65 -8.90 -15.80
CA GLY A 206 -6.62 -9.45 -17.14
C GLY A 206 -5.21 -9.52 -17.75
N ILE A 207 -4.41 -8.45 -17.59
CA ILE A 207 -3.00 -8.44 -18.03
C ILE A 207 -2.18 -9.48 -17.25
N ALA A 208 -2.32 -9.54 -15.93
CA ALA A 208 -1.61 -10.51 -15.09
C ALA A 208 -1.94 -11.95 -15.53
N ARG A 209 -3.22 -12.26 -15.71
CA ARG A 209 -3.66 -13.58 -16.18
C ARG A 209 -3.13 -13.91 -17.57
N ALA A 210 -3.19 -12.98 -18.51
CA ALA A 210 -2.68 -13.19 -19.86
C ALA A 210 -1.17 -13.46 -19.88
N LYS A 211 -0.40 -12.76 -19.04
CA LYS A 211 1.04 -12.99 -18.86
C LYS A 211 1.33 -14.36 -18.26
N GLN A 212 0.59 -14.77 -17.23
CA GLN A 212 0.71 -16.10 -16.61
C GLN A 212 0.50 -17.19 -17.68
N ASP A 213 -0.57 -17.11 -18.44
CA ASP A 213 -0.91 -18.12 -19.44
C ASP A 213 0.09 -18.15 -20.60
N LYS A 214 0.47 -16.98 -21.15
CA LYS A 214 1.35 -16.87 -22.30
C LYS A 214 2.82 -17.14 -21.99
N ASN A 215 3.34 -16.54 -20.91
CA ASN A 215 4.77 -16.50 -20.64
C ASN A 215 5.21 -17.60 -19.68
N TYR A 216 4.31 -18.04 -18.77
CA TYR A 216 4.65 -18.90 -17.64
C TYR A 216 3.83 -20.18 -17.56
N LYS A 217 3.11 -20.57 -18.63
CA LYS A 217 2.31 -21.81 -18.70
C LYS A 217 1.28 -21.94 -17.55
N GLY A 218 0.73 -20.82 -17.12
CA GLY A 218 -0.24 -20.74 -16.02
C GLY A 218 0.36 -20.67 -14.61
N ASP A 219 1.70 -20.56 -14.45
CA ASP A 219 2.31 -20.41 -13.13
C ASP A 219 2.07 -19.00 -12.56
N SER A 220 1.06 -18.90 -11.70
CA SER A 220 0.67 -17.64 -11.08
C SER A 220 1.71 -17.07 -10.08
N ARG A 221 2.69 -17.86 -9.65
CA ARG A 221 3.77 -17.40 -8.77
C ARG A 221 4.74 -16.47 -9.49
N LYS A 222 4.79 -16.51 -10.82
CA LYS A 222 5.70 -15.71 -11.64
C LYS A 222 5.21 -14.28 -11.91
N VAL A 223 3.93 -14.01 -11.72
CA VAL A 223 3.32 -12.70 -11.99
C VAL A 223 2.58 -12.23 -10.75
N MET A 224 2.87 -11.02 -10.30
CA MET A 224 2.21 -10.41 -9.15
C MET A 224 1.38 -9.20 -9.58
N PRO A 225 0.05 -9.26 -9.50
CA PRO A 225 -0.79 -8.07 -9.58
C PRO A 225 -0.73 -7.28 -8.27
N ILE A 226 -0.65 -5.95 -8.40
CA ILE A 226 -0.69 -4.98 -7.30
C ILE A 226 -1.70 -3.90 -7.66
N LEU A 227 -2.66 -3.65 -6.80
CA LEU A 227 -3.68 -2.61 -6.97
C LEU A 227 -3.55 -1.57 -5.86
N ILE A 228 -3.35 -0.31 -6.26
CA ILE A 228 -3.21 0.83 -5.34
C ILE A 228 -4.44 1.71 -5.45
N HIS A 229 -5.18 1.82 -4.36
CA HIS A 229 -6.50 2.43 -4.27
C HIS A 229 -6.47 3.74 -3.48
N GLY A 230 -7.46 4.61 -3.72
CA GLY A 230 -7.85 5.63 -2.77
C GLY A 230 -8.97 5.10 -1.85
N ASP A 231 -9.02 5.57 -0.60
CA ASP A 231 -9.96 5.08 0.42
C ASP A 231 -11.43 5.27 0.04
N ALA A 232 -11.80 6.41 -0.52
CA ALA A 232 -13.17 6.66 -0.96
C ALA A 232 -13.54 5.83 -2.19
N ALA A 233 -12.59 5.61 -3.10
CA ALA A 233 -12.84 4.86 -4.33
C ALA A 233 -13.03 3.36 -4.07
N ILE A 234 -12.15 2.73 -3.29
CA ILE A 234 -12.28 1.31 -2.95
C ILE A 234 -13.59 1.00 -2.22
N ALA A 235 -14.03 1.91 -1.35
CA ALA A 235 -15.29 1.75 -0.62
C ALA A 235 -16.54 2.00 -1.47
N GLY A 236 -16.46 2.90 -2.47
CA GLY A 236 -17.62 3.41 -3.20
C GLY A 236 -17.86 2.84 -4.58
N GLN A 237 -16.80 2.35 -5.26
CA GLN A 237 -16.91 1.90 -6.65
C GLN A 237 -17.31 0.41 -6.74
N GLY A 238 -18.47 0.12 -7.35
CA GLY A 238 -18.98 -1.24 -7.47
C GLY A 238 -18.08 -2.22 -8.20
N VAL A 239 -17.26 -1.74 -9.15
CA VAL A 239 -16.29 -2.56 -9.87
C VAL A 239 -15.25 -3.23 -8.95
N VAL A 240 -14.94 -2.63 -7.80
CA VAL A 240 -14.05 -3.26 -6.81
C VAL A 240 -14.66 -4.55 -6.30
N TYR A 241 -15.95 -4.50 -5.92
CA TYR A 241 -16.67 -5.68 -5.46
C TYR A 241 -16.72 -6.78 -6.54
N GLU A 242 -16.97 -6.41 -7.79
CA GLU A 242 -16.98 -7.34 -8.92
C GLU A 242 -15.62 -8.01 -9.13
N VAL A 243 -14.52 -7.26 -9.07
CA VAL A 243 -13.16 -7.79 -9.24
C VAL A 243 -12.79 -8.75 -8.11
N VAL A 244 -13.06 -8.39 -6.85
CA VAL A 244 -12.73 -9.29 -5.73
C VAL A 244 -13.58 -10.57 -5.76
N GLN A 245 -14.81 -10.53 -6.26
CA GLN A 245 -15.63 -11.74 -6.46
C GLN A 245 -15.03 -12.69 -7.50
N MET A 246 -14.28 -12.20 -8.46
CA MET A 246 -13.62 -13.02 -9.49
C MET A 246 -12.30 -13.64 -9.00
N ALA A 247 -11.70 -13.12 -7.94
CA ALA A 247 -10.31 -13.41 -7.50
C ALA A 247 -10.00 -14.90 -7.29
N GLN A 248 -11.00 -15.75 -7.02
CA GLN A 248 -10.81 -17.18 -6.76
C GLN A 248 -11.48 -18.10 -7.78
N LEU A 249 -12.09 -17.53 -8.82
CA LEU A 249 -12.72 -18.31 -9.88
C LEU A 249 -11.65 -18.82 -10.86
N ASP A 250 -11.78 -20.08 -11.29
CA ASP A 250 -10.77 -20.73 -12.13
C ASP A 250 -10.46 -19.98 -13.44
N GLY A 251 -11.45 -19.34 -14.03
CA GLY A 251 -11.27 -18.54 -15.24
C GLY A 251 -10.56 -17.21 -15.03
N TYR A 252 -10.50 -16.68 -13.78
CA TYR A 252 -10.08 -15.31 -13.49
C TYR A 252 -8.91 -15.21 -12.49
N LYS A 253 -8.75 -16.19 -11.60
CA LYS A 253 -7.74 -16.16 -10.53
C LYS A 253 -6.34 -15.91 -11.06
N THR A 254 -5.60 -15.06 -10.33
CA THR A 254 -4.22 -14.65 -10.65
C THR A 254 -3.19 -15.07 -9.58
N GLY A 255 -3.60 -15.86 -8.59
CA GLY A 255 -2.71 -16.32 -7.51
C GLY A 255 -2.61 -15.35 -6.33
N GLY A 256 -3.56 -14.44 -6.21
CA GLY A 256 -3.66 -13.44 -5.15
C GLY A 256 -3.08 -12.08 -5.55
N THR A 257 -3.84 -11.04 -5.25
CA THR A 257 -3.51 -9.65 -5.51
C THR A 257 -3.14 -8.95 -4.21
N ILE A 258 -2.14 -8.07 -4.24
CA ILE A 258 -1.84 -7.18 -3.14
C ILE A 258 -2.58 -5.87 -3.37
N HIS A 259 -3.53 -5.58 -2.49
CA HIS A 259 -4.29 -4.34 -2.49
C HIS A 259 -3.69 -3.38 -1.47
N ILE A 260 -3.30 -2.19 -1.92
CA ILE A 260 -2.74 -1.15 -1.06
C ILE A 260 -3.66 0.07 -1.13
N VAL A 261 -4.22 0.49 -0.02
CA VAL A 261 -5.05 1.68 0.05
C VAL A 261 -4.23 2.84 0.58
N VAL A 262 -4.01 3.87 -0.23
CA VAL A 262 -3.45 5.13 0.23
C VAL A 262 -4.60 5.92 0.88
N ASN A 263 -4.79 5.69 2.17
CA ASN A 263 -5.94 6.18 2.93
C ASN A 263 -5.63 7.54 3.55
N ASN A 264 -5.98 8.58 2.84
CA ASN A 264 -5.85 9.95 3.35
C ASN A 264 -7.11 10.46 4.09
N GLN A 265 -8.08 9.58 4.34
CA GLN A 265 -9.27 9.81 5.16
C GLN A 265 -10.23 10.88 4.61
N ILE A 266 -10.09 11.23 3.33
CA ILE A 266 -10.95 12.21 2.67
C ILE A 266 -11.12 11.88 1.18
N GLY A 267 -12.35 11.76 0.70
CA GLY A 267 -12.68 11.57 -0.71
C GLY A 267 -13.04 12.87 -1.38
N PHE A 268 -12.23 13.38 -2.29
CA PHE A 268 -12.40 14.69 -2.92
C PHE A 268 -12.52 15.80 -1.86
N THR A 269 -13.73 16.14 -1.43
CA THR A 269 -14.02 17.12 -0.37
C THR A 269 -14.80 16.54 0.81
N THR A 270 -15.11 15.25 0.78
CA THR A 270 -15.96 14.57 1.76
C THR A 270 -15.12 13.81 2.78
N ASN A 271 -15.33 14.09 4.07
CA ASN A 271 -14.70 13.36 5.17
C ASN A 271 -15.14 11.89 5.16
N TYR A 272 -14.28 10.97 5.59
CA TYR A 272 -14.60 9.54 5.61
C TYR A 272 -15.82 9.19 6.46
N LEU A 273 -16.10 9.96 7.52
CA LEU A 273 -17.28 9.76 8.38
C LEU A 273 -18.61 10.02 7.64
N ASP A 274 -18.57 10.90 6.62
CA ASP A 274 -19.73 11.23 5.80
C ASP A 274 -19.71 10.48 4.46
N GLY A 275 -18.62 9.80 4.15
CA GLY A 275 -18.37 9.16 2.85
C GLY A 275 -18.77 7.70 2.76
N ARG A 276 -18.91 7.00 3.89
CA ARG A 276 -19.26 5.57 3.92
C ARG A 276 -19.93 5.16 5.23
N SER A 277 -20.74 4.11 5.18
CA SER A 277 -21.36 3.50 6.37
C SER A 277 -20.49 2.42 7.01
N SER A 278 -19.53 1.85 6.28
CA SER A 278 -18.61 0.85 6.81
C SER A 278 -17.59 1.49 7.74
N THR A 279 -17.10 0.75 8.71
CA THR A 279 -16.04 1.21 9.63
C THR A 279 -14.76 1.51 8.88
N TYR A 280 -14.32 0.59 8.02
CA TYR A 280 -13.11 0.72 7.23
C TYR A 280 -13.42 0.79 5.73
N CYS A 281 -12.60 1.52 4.98
CA CYS A 281 -12.68 1.54 3.51
C CYS A 281 -12.39 0.16 2.90
N THR A 282 -11.63 -0.65 3.62
CA THR A 282 -11.22 -2.01 3.25
C THR A 282 -12.22 -3.10 3.62
N ASP A 283 -13.41 -2.77 4.11
CA ASP A 283 -14.42 -3.78 4.48
C ASP A 283 -14.84 -4.69 3.31
N VAL A 284 -14.61 -4.28 2.08
CA VAL A 284 -14.77 -5.11 0.88
C VAL A 284 -13.89 -6.37 0.91
N ALA A 285 -12.76 -6.37 1.61
CA ALA A 285 -11.88 -7.52 1.78
C ALA A 285 -12.57 -8.69 2.50
N LYS A 286 -13.56 -8.40 3.34
CA LYS A 286 -14.33 -9.39 4.09
C LYS A 286 -15.18 -10.29 3.19
N VAL A 287 -15.51 -9.81 2.00
CA VAL A 287 -16.27 -10.56 0.98
C VAL A 287 -15.53 -11.83 0.55
N THR A 288 -14.22 -11.74 0.38
CA THR A 288 -13.35 -12.87 -0.01
C THR A 288 -12.58 -13.48 1.17
N LEU A 289 -12.89 -13.05 2.39
CA LEU A 289 -12.21 -13.47 3.62
C LEU A 289 -10.70 -13.27 3.54
N SER A 290 -10.28 -12.12 3.00
CA SER A 290 -8.89 -11.71 2.88
C SER A 290 -8.45 -10.92 4.11
N PRO A 291 -7.26 -11.15 4.68
CA PRO A 291 -6.79 -10.39 5.83
C PRO A 291 -6.59 -8.92 5.47
N VAL A 292 -6.79 -8.04 6.44
CA VAL A 292 -6.58 -6.60 6.32
C VAL A 292 -5.59 -6.14 7.38
N LEU A 293 -4.58 -5.37 6.97
CA LEU A 293 -3.66 -4.69 7.87
C LEU A 293 -3.92 -3.18 7.79
N HIS A 294 -4.21 -2.58 8.94
CA HIS A 294 -4.32 -1.12 9.08
C HIS A 294 -3.03 -0.62 9.71
N ILE A 295 -2.33 0.27 9.04
CA ILE A 295 -0.99 0.66 9.43
C ILE A 295 -0.89 2.18 9.49
N ASN A 296 -0.35 2.72 10.59
CA ASN A 296 0.03 4.11 10.64
C ASN A 296 1.10 4.39 9.57
N ALA A 297 0.77 5.20 8.55
CA ALA A 297 1.66 5.49 7.44
C ALA A 297 2.92 6.28 7.86
N ASP A 298 2.91 6.93 9.03
CA ASP A 298 4.08 7.62 9.57
C ASP A 298 5.12 6.65 10.17
N ASP A 299 4.72 5.41 10.48
CA ASP A 299 5.62 4.35 10.91
C ASP A 299 6.07 3.51 9.71
N VAL A 300 7.10 4.00 9.02
CA VAL A 300 7.59 3.37 7.78
C VAL A 300 8.15 1.96 8.00
N GLU A 301 8.72 1.67 9.18
CA GLU A 301 9.19 0.31 9.50
C GLU A 301 7.99 -0.64 9.64
N ALA A 302 6.92 -0.23 10.29
CA ALA A 302 5.68 -0.99 10.37
C ALA A 302 5.05 -1.25 8.98
N VAL A 303 5.09 -0.24 8.10
CA VAL A 303 4.62 -0.37 6.72
C VAL A 303 5.40 -1.43 5.95
N VAL A 304 6.72 -1.41 6.02
CA VAL A 304 7.58 -2.42 5.36
C VAL A 304 7.36 -3.81 5.95
N HIS A 305 7.22 -3.92 7.27
CA HIS A 305 6.91 -5.19 7.94
C HIS A 305 5.58 -5.78 7.44
N ALA A 306 4.57 -4.95 7.25
CA ALA A 306 3.29 -5.38 6.72
C ALA A 306 3.38 -5.89 5.27
N MET A 307 4.28 -5.33 4.45
CA MET A 307 4.55 -5.86 3.11
C MET A 307 5.15 -7.25 3.15
N HIS A 308 6.03 -7.54 4.12
CA HIS A 308 6.56 -8.90 4.33
C HIS A 308 5.45 -9.88 4.72
N PHE A 309 4.51 -9.47 5.58
CA PHE A 309 3.32 -10.28 5.88
C PHE A 309 2.50 -10.57 4.62
N ALA A 310 2.18 -9.52 3.86
CA ALA A 310 1.34 -9.63 2.67
C ALA A 310 1.96 -10.58 1.64
N LEU A 311 3.26 -10.44 1.38
CA LEU A 311 4.00 -11.33 0.48
C LEU A 311 3.97 -12.79 0.97
N ALA A 312 4.29 -13.03 2.23
CA ALA A 312 4.32 -14.37 2.80
C ALA A 312 2.94 -15.04 2.80
N TYR A 313 1.88 -14.28 3.11
CA TYR A 313 0.50 -14.78 3.07
C TYR A 313 0.07 -15.14 1.64
N ARG A 314 0.30 -14.22 0.68
CA ARG A 314 0.03 -14.45 -0.75
C ARG A 314 0.76 -15.70 -1.25
N ASN A 315 2.05 -15.79 -1.00
CA ASN A 315 2.86 -16.93 -1.45
C ASN A 315 2.39 -18.25 -0.84
N ARG A 316 1.92 -18.24 0.41
CA ARG A 316 1.45 -19.43 1.10
C ARG A 316 0.08 -19.89 0.66
N PHE A 317 -0.84 -18.95 0.39
CA PHE A 317 -2.26 -19.28 0.22
C PHE A 317 -2.83 -18.93 -1.15
N SER A 318 -2.08 -18.23 -1.99
CA SER A 318 -2.56 -17.70 -3.29
C SER A 318 -3.88 -16.92 -3.14
N ARG A 319 -3.91 -16.00 -2.18
CA ARG A 319 -5.06 -15.19 -1.79
C ARG A 319 -4.69 -13.72 -1.72
N ASP A 320 -5.71 -12.89 -1.88
CA ASP A 320 -5.56 -11.44 -1.75
C ASP A 320 -5.25 -11.03 -0.31
N VAL A 321 -4.53 -9.92 -0.19
CA VAL A 321 -4.24 -9.24 1.07
C VAL A 321 -4.52 -7.75 0.88
N PHE A 322 -5.12 -7.12 1.88
CA PHE A 322 -5.41 -5.70 1.87
C PHE A 322 -4.54 -4.97 2.90
N ILE A 323 -3.91 -3.91 2.46
CA ILE A 323 -3.05 -3.04 3.25
C ILE A 323 -3.67 -1.65 3.26
N ASP A 324 -4.09 -1.18 4.41
CA ASP A 324 -4.67 0.14 4.62
C ASP A 324 -3.60 1.06 5.22
N LEU A 325 -2.99 1.91 4.40
CA LEU A 325 -2.00 2.90 4.83
C LEU A 325 -2.73 4.14 5.32
N LEU A 326 -2.88 4.25 6.64
CA LEU A 326 -3.55 5.36 7.32
C LEU A 326 -2.61 6.57 7.39
N GLY A 327 -2.78 7.45 6.44
CA GLY A 327 -2.05 8.71 6.33
C GLY A 327 -2.98 9.90 6.21
N TYR A 328 -2.50 10.93 5.55
CA TYR A 328 -3.25 12.16 5.25
C TYR A 328 -2.86 12.67 3.86
N ARG A 329 -3.46 13.76 3.41
CA ARG A 329 -2.98 14.53 2.27
C ARG A 329 -2.62 15.94 2.74
N LYS A 330 -1.45 16.41 2.35
CA LYS A 330 -0.94 17.73 2.75
C LYS A 330 -1.67 18.86 2.03
N TYR A 331 -1.94 18.71 0.73
CA TYR A 331 -2.66 19.69 -0.08
C TYR A 331 -4.15 19.32 -0.21
N GLY A 332 -4.93 20.09 -0.96
CA GLY A 332 -6.31 19.77 -1.29
C GLY A 332 -6.46 18.50 -2.13
N HIS A 333 -7.56 18.38 -2.85
CA HIS A 333 -7.70 17.24 -3.78
C HIS A 333 -6.56 17.25 -4.81
N ASN A 334 -6.17 18.43 -5.25
CA ASN A 334 -4.95 18.70 -6.02
C ASN A 334 -4.28 19.97 -5.50
N GLU A 335 -3.14 20.35 -6.07
CA GLU A 335 -2.30 21.46 -5.61
C GLU A 335 -2.90 22.85 -5.87
N GLY A 336 -3.97 22.94 -6.65
CA GLY A 336 -4.74 24.17 -6.87
C GLY A 336 -5.84 24.43 -5.83
N ASP A 337 -6.11 23.43 -4.97
CA ASP A 337 -7.18 23.52 -3.98
C ASP A 337 -6.62 24.00 -2.62
N GLU A 338 -7.43 24.76 -1.87
CA GLU A 338 -7.09 25.19 -0.51
C GLU A 338 -7.47 24.12 0.50
N PRO A 339 -6.50 23.41 1.14
CA PRO A 339 -6.77 22.30 2.02
C PRO A 339 -7.51 22.67 3.30
N ARG A 340 -7.41 23.93 3.76
CA ARG A 340 -8.10 24.41 4.97
C ARG A 340 -9.62 24.36 4.86
N PHE A 341 -10.15 24.39 3.65
CA PHE A 341 -11.61 24.27 3.45
C PHE A 341 -12.14 22.86 3.59
N THR A 342 -11.33 21.85 3.33
CA THR A 342 -11.74 20.45 3.31
C THR A 342 -11.19 19.63 4.48
N GLN A 343 -9.97 19.94 4.95
CA GLN A 343 -9.27 19.21 6.02
C GLN A 343 -8.58 20.15 7.02
N PRO A 344 -9.31 21.07 7.68
CA PRO A 344 -8.69 22.11 8.53
C PRO A 344 -7.92 21.52 9.74
N LYS A 345 -8.39 20.40 10.31
CA LYS A 345 -7.72 19.74 11.43
C LYS A 345 -6.36 19.16 11.04
N LEU A 346 -6.28 18.53 9.88
CA LEU A 346 -5.00 17.99 9.37
C LEU A 346 -4.03 19.11 9.03
N CYS A 347 -4.51 20.24 8.50
CA CYS A 347 -3.67 21.40 8.25
C CYS A 347 -3.04 21.96 9.51
N LEU A 348 -3.76 21.95 10.64
CA LEU A 348 -3.21 22.41 11.92
C LEU A 348 -2.06 21.54 12.41
N LEU A 349 -2.11 20.22 12.18
CA LEU A 349 -1.06 19.30 12.60
C LEU A 349 0.28 19.65 11.96
N TYR A 350 0.35 19.70 10.63
CA TYR A 350 1.63 19.98 9.96
C TYR A 350 2.02 21.44 9.88
N THR A 351 1.15 22.39 10.25
CA THR A 351 1.54 23.79 10.45
C THR A 351 2.06 24.06 11.85
N SER A 352 1.64 23.31 12.87
CA SER A 352 2.19 23.39 14.22
C SER A 352 3.62 22.83 14.26
N ASP A 353 3.88 21.70 13.60
CA ASP A 353 5.22 21.12 13.49
C ASP A 353 6.22 22.09 12.82
N ALA A 354 5.79 22.79 11.77
CA ALA A 354 6.63 23.77 11.09
C ALA A 354 6.97 25.00 11.96
N ALA A 355 6.16 25.29 12.98
CA ALA A 355 6.43 26.39 13.93
C ALA A 355 7.42 25.98 15.03
N ASP A 356 7.47 24.69 15.39
CA ASP A 356 8.39 24.15 16.39
C ASP A 356 9.82 23.94 15.82
N GLU A 357 9.97 23.73 14.52
CA GLU A 357 11.29 23.64 13.86
C GLU A 357 11.98 24.99 13.67
N GLY A 358 11.32 26.09 13.97
CA GLY A 358 11.82 27.48 13.81
C GLY A 358 12.38 28.14 15.08
N LEU A 359 12.57 27.41 16.18
CA LEU A 359 13.11 27.92 17.42
C LEU A 359 14.50 27.39 17.75
#